data_4cb7a58eb74db746fe1c37e1e2866179
#
_entry.id   4cb7a58eb74db746fe1c37e1e2866179
#
_cell.length_a   1.000
_cell.length_b   1.000
_cell.length_c   1.000
_cell.angle_alpha   90.00
_cell.angle_beta   90.00
_cell.angle_gamma   90.00
#
_symmetry.space_group_name_H-M   'P 1'
#
loop_
_entity.id
_entity.type
_entity.pdbx_description
1 polymer ?
#
loop_
_entity_poly.entity_id
_entity_poly.type
_entity_poly.pdbx_seq_one_letter_code
_entity_poly.pdbx_strand_id
1 'polypeptide(L)'
;MTIRKSKIKRETKETSVSVSLNLDGSGKTSVDTGINFLDHLITSFGKHAMLDLAVKAKSKDKIEHHLIEDTAIAIGSSIDKALGGRTGITRFSYASVPMDESLAEASLYLVKRPYSKITLLVKRNSVEGISKEDIQHFFQSLTQNLNSCVHVTVKYGDNDPVSYTHLTLPTTPYV
;
A
#
# COMPACT_ATOMS: atom_id res chain seq x y z
N MET A 1 -23.46 13.61 0.08
CA MET A 1 -22.11 13.05 -0.19
C MET A 1 -22.16 11.56 0.06
N THR A 2 -21.69 10.76 -0.87
CA THR A 2 -21.60 9.30 -0.70
C THR A 2 -20.47 9.00 0.26
N ILE A 3 -20.70 8.23 1.32
CA ILE A 3 -19.68 7.88 2.30
C ILE A 3 -18.71 6.86 1.65
N ARG A 4 -17.44 7.22 1.46
CA ARG A 4 -16.42 6.37 0.86
C ARG A 4 -15.70 5.55 1.93
N LYS A 5 -16.42 4.60 2.52
CA LYS A 5 -15.92 3.71 3.59
C LYS A 5 -16.06 2.25 3.20
N SER A 6 -15.18 1.43 3.73
CA SER A 6 -15.24 -0.01 3.55
C SER A 6 -14.78 -0.75 4.79
N LYS A 7 -15.23 -2.00 4.90
CA LYS A 7 -14.67 -3.00 5.82
C LYS A 7 -14.49 -4.29 5.03
N ILE A 8 -13.30 -4.88 5.15
CA ILE A 8 -12.95 -6.17 4.56
C ILE A 8 -12.46 -7.08 5.67
N LYS A 9 -12.90 -8.31 5.66
CA LYS A 9 -12.30 -9.42 6.42
C LYS A 9 -11.92 -10.50 5.42
N ARG A 10 -10.63 -10.85 5.40
CA ARG A 10 -10.08 -11.95 4.61
C ARG A 10 -9.61 -13.03 5.56
N GLU A 11 -10.14 -14.20 5.40
CA GLU A 11 -9.82 -15.36 6.22
C GLU A 11 -9.41 -16.51 5.30
N THR A 12 -8.19 -16.98 5.45
CA THR A 12 -7.64 -18.13 4.70
C THR A 12 -7.18 -19.20 5.67
N LYS A 13 -6.62 -20.31 5.18
CA LYS A 13 -5.95 -21.29 6.01
C LYS A 13 -4.66 -20.75 6.61
N GLU A 14 -4.03 -19.79 5.94
CA GLU A 14 -2.70 -19.26 6.21
C GLU A 14 -2.74 -17.98 7.05
N THR A 15 -3.77 -17.15 6.86
CA THR A 15 -3.84 -15.82 7.50
C THR A 15 -5.26 -15.46 7.95
N SER A 16 -5.33 -14.40 8.78
CA SER A 16 -6.57 -13.69 9.12
C SER A 16 -6.28 -12.19 9.05
N VAL A 17 -6.93 -11.48 8.12
CA VAL A 17 -6.71 -10.05 7.90
C VAL A 17 -8.04 -9.30 7.97
N SER A 18 -8.05 -8.19 8.70
CA SER A 18 -9.18 -7.26 8.74
C SER A 18 -8.73 -5.83 8.45
N VAL A 19 -9.46 -5.16 7.56
CA VAL A 19 -9.21 -3.78 7.16
C VAL A 19 -10.48 -2.96 7.33
N SER A 20 -10.37 -1.81 7.97
CA SER A 20 -11.41 -0.77 8.01
C SER A 20 -10.84 0.52 7.44
N LEU A 21 -11.51 1.08 6.45
CA LEU A 21 -11.02 2.23 5.68
C LEU A 21 -12.08 3.31 5.57
N ASN A 22 -11.65 4.57 5.69
CA ASN A 22 -12.38 5.75 5.27
C ASN A 22 -11.48 6.59 4.35
N LEU A 23 -11.87 6.75 3.08
CA LEU A 23 -11.12 7.56 2.11
C LEU A 23 -11.19 9.05 2.44
N ASP A 24 -12.30 9.51 3.04
CA ASP A 24 -12.50 10.88 3.49
C ASP A 24 -12.09 11.04 4.96
N GLY A 25 -10.90 10.56 5.29
CA GLY A 25 -10.37 10.52 6.64
C GLY A 25 -9.54 11.75 7.02
N SER A 26 -8.82 11.61 8.10
CA SER A 26 -7.90 12.62 8.66
C SER A 26 -6.49 12.08 8.90
N GLY A 27 -6.16 10.91 8.35
CA GLY A 27 -4.87 10.25 8.53
C GLY A 27 -4.75 9.46 9.84
N LYS A 28 -5.89 9.09 10.46
CA LYS A 28 -5.88 8.25 11.67
C LYS A 28 -5.58 6.80 11.29
N THR A 29 -4.47 6.27 11.77
CA THR A 29 -4.01 4.93 11.45
C THR A 29 -3.88 4.07 12.70
N SER A 30 -4.22 2.78 12.57
CA SER A 30 -3.98 1.74 13.58
C SER A 30 -3.62 0.46 12.84
N VAL A 31 -2.35 0.07 12.86
CA VAL A 31 -1.82 -1.06 12.10
C VAL A 31 -1.16 -2.04 13.05
N ASP A 32 -1.49 -3.31 12.93
CA ASP A 32 -0.97 -4.42 13.73
C ASP A 32 -0.92 -5.68 12.84
N THR A 33 0.21 -5.89 12.16
CA THR A 33 0.47 -7.09 11.36
C THR A 33 1.44 -8.05 12.04
N GLY A 34 2.12 -7.59 13.10
CA GLY A 34 3.21 -8.31 13.75
C GLY A 34 4.56 -8.18 13.02
N ILE A 35 4.64 -7.43 11.92
CA ILE A 35 5.87 -7.13 11.18
C ILE A 35 6.11 -5.62 11.28
N ASN A 36 7.02 -5.19 12.14
CA ASN A 36 7.22 -3.78 12.50
C ASN A 36 7.43 -2.86 11.30
N PHE A 37 8.23 -3.29 10.32
CA PHE A 37 8.50 -2.47 9.15
C PHE A 37 7.28 -2.36 8.23
N LEU A 38 6.49 -3.44 8.05
CA LEU A 38 5.23 -3.40 7.32
C LEU A 38 4.21 -2.49 8.00
N ASP A 39 4.12 -2.54 9.32
CA ASP A 39 3.26 -1.65 10.11
C ASP A 39 3.65 -0.18 9.91
N HIS A 40 4.95 0.11 9.87
CA HIS A 40 5.48 1.43 9.59
C HIS A 40 5.09 1.92 8.18
N LEU A 41 5.29 1.08 7.16
CA LEU A 41 4.96 1.42 5.77
C LEU A 41 3.46 1.70 5.60
N ILE A 42 2.59 0.82 6.10
CA ILE A 42 1.13 0.99 6.01
C ILE A 42 0.65 2.20 6.81
N THR A 43 1.24 2.46 7.99
CA THR A 43 0.94 3.64 8.81
C THR A 43 1.31 4.93 8.07
N SER A 44 2.49 4.98 7.47
CA SER A 44 2.96 6.12 6.67
C SER A 44 2.04 6.36 5.47
N PHE A 45 1.69 5.29 4.74
CA PHE A 45 0.72 5.37 3.65
C PHE A 45 -0.61 6.01 4.11
N GLY A 46 -1.23 5.48 5.17
CA GLY A 46 -2.51 5.98 5.67
C GLY A 46 -2.45 7.44 6.12
N LYS A 47 -1.37 7.84 6.81
CA LYS A 47 -1.17 9.22 7.27
C LYS A 47 -1.01 10.20 6.12
N HIS A 48 -0.11 9.92 5.18
CA HIS A 48 0.18 10.82 4.06
C HIS A 48 -0.94 10.86 3.03
N ALA A 49 -1.68 9.75 2.87
CA ALA A 49 -2.89 9.70 2.06
C ALA A 49 -4.13 10.28 2.76
N MET A 50 -3.99 10.79 4.00
CA MET A 50 -5.11 11.30 4.82
C MET A 50 -6.26 10.30 4.98
N LEU A 51 -5.95 8.99 4.92
CA LEU A 51 -6.94 7.92 5.12
C LEU A 51 -7.12 7.63 6.61
N ASP A 52 -8.36 7.39 7.06
CA ASP A 52 -8.50 6.68 8.32
C ASP A 52 -8.42 5.18 8.02
N LEU A 53 -7.37 4.53 8.48
CA LEU A 53 -7.02 3.16 8.13
C LEU A 53 -6.72 2.34 9.38
N ALA A 54 -7.52 1.30 9.61
CA ALA A 54 -7.22 0.28 10.63
C ALA A 54 -6.97 -1.06 9.94
N VAL A 55 -5.80 -1.66 10.22
CA VAL A 55 -5.39 -2.96 9.71
C VAL A 55 -4.99 -3.85 10.88
N LYS A 56 -5.57 -5.05 10.94
CA LYS A 56 -5.13 -6.10 11.85
C LYS A 56 -4.93 -7.38 11.05
N ALA A 57 -3.73 -7.94 11.11
CA ALA A 57 -3.38 -9.15 10.40
C ALA A 57 -2.69 -10.14 11.33
N LYS A 58 -2.90 -11.44 11.09
CA LYS A 58 -2.29 -12.52 11.85
C LYS A 58 -1.96 -13.68 10.93
N SER A 59 -0.70 -14.10 10.93
CA SER A 59 -0.28 -15.35 10.31
C SER A 59 -0.71 -16.55 11.17
N LYS A 60 -1.17 -17.62 10.52
CA LYS A 60 -1.52 -18.91 11.13
C LYS A 60 -0.46 -19.96 10.86
N ASP A 61 0.24 -19.84 9.73
CA ASP A 61 1.29 -20.76 9.27
C ASP A 61 2.71 -20.28 9.56
N LYS A 62 2.86 -19.04 10.10
CA LYS A 62 4.13 -18.38 10.40
C LYS A 62 4.99 -18.02 9.16
N ILE A 63 4.39 -18.01 7.97
CA ILE A 63 5.05 -17.58 6.74
C ILE A 63 4.73 -16.11 6.51
N GLU A 64 5.77 -15.25 6.58
CA GLU A 64 5.59 -13.80 6.45
C GLU A 64 5.11 -13.39 5.07
N HIS A 65 5.59 -14.07 4.02
CA HIS A 65 5.17 -13.84 2.65
C HIS A 65 3.65 -13.88 2.49
N HIS A 66 2.98 -14.91 3.02
CA HIS A 66 1.51 -15.04 2.96
C HIS A 66 0.80 -13.90 3.70
N LEU A 67 1.36 -13.48 4.84
CA LEU A 67 0.80 -12.37 5.62
C LEU A 67 0.91 -11.04 4.88
N ILE A 68 2.07 -10.79 4.28
CA ILE A 68 2.35 -9.57 3.50
C ILE A 68 1.41 -9.50 2.29
N GLU A 69 1.29 -10.58 1.54
CA GLU A 69 0.42 -10.67 0.36
C GLU A 69 -1.05 -10.49 0.73
N ASP A 70 -1.57 -11.25 1.68
CA ASP A 70 -2.98 -11.19 2.09
C ASP A 70 -3.35 -9.82 2.69
N THR A 71 -2.40 -9.15 3.35
CA THR A 71 -2.57 -7.78 3.83
C THR A 71 -2.70 -6.80 2.66
N ALA A 72 -1.85 -6.91 1.65
CA ALA A 72 -1.91 -6.10 0.44
C ALA A 72 -3.24 -6.29 -0.31
N ILE A 73 -3.67 -7.54 -0.49
CA ILE A 73 -4.96 -7.91 -1.10
C ILE A 73 -6.12 -7.25 -0.36
N ALA A 74 -6.13 -7.36 0.97
CA ALA A 74 -7.21 -6.81 1.79
C ALA A 74 -7.26 -5.27 1.72
N ILE A 75 -6.12 -4.60 1.74
CA ILE A 75 -6.03 -3.14 1.62
C ILE A 75 -6.49 -2.70 0.21
N GLY A 76 -5.95 -3.30 -0.85
CA GLY A 76 -6.34 -2.99 -2.23
C GLY A 76 -7.84 -3.15 -2.48
N SER A 77 -8.39 -4.29 -2.06
CA SER A 77 -9.84 -4.57 -2.14
C SER A 77 -10.68 -3.58 -1.32
N SER A 78 -10.15 -3.15 -0.16
CA SER A 78 -10.82 -2.16 0.70
C SER A 78 -10.91 -0.80 0.01
N ILE A 79 -9.84 -0.36 -0.65
CA ILE A 79 -9.81 0.91 -1.40
C ILE A 79 -10.74 0.81 -2.61
N ASP A 80 -10.67 -0.26 -3.41
CA ASP A 80 -11.56 -0.45 -4.59
C ASP A 80 -13.03 -0.42 -4.19
N LYS A 81 -13.38 -1.11 -3.10
CA LYS A 81 -14.75 -1.11 -2.56
C LYS A 81 -15.21 0.28 -2.13
N ALA A 82 -14.34 1.05 -1.47
CA ALA A 82 -14.66 2.40 -1.01
C ALA A 82 -14.77 3.41 -2.18
N LEU A 83 -13.98 3.24 -3.25
CA LEU A 83 -14.06 4.04 -4.48
C LEU A 83 -15.34 3.77 -5.28
N GLY A 84 -15.94 2.59 -5.15
CA GLY A 84 -17.18 2.23 -5.82
C GLY A 84 -17.12 2.34 -7.35
N GLY A 85 -18.06 3.09 -7.94
CA GLY A 85 -18.17 3.28 -9.40
C GLY A 85 -17.11 4.17 -10.03
N ARG A 86 -16.29 4.85 -9.23
CA ARG A 86 -15.23 5.79 -9.66
C ARG A 86 -15.76 6.92 -10.57
N THR A 87 -17.01 7.34 -10.38
CA THR A 87 -17.59 8.48 -11.08
C THR A 87 -17.32 9.76 -10.29
N GLY A 88 -16.88 10.83 -10.99
CA GLY A 88 -16.64 12.13 -10.37
C GLY A 88 -15.36 12.22 -9.52
N ILE A 89 -14.41 11.27 -9.69
CA ILE A 89 -13.11 11.31 -9.01
C ILE A 89 -12.00 11.76 -9.95
N THR A 90 -10.93 12.32 -9.40
CA THR A 90 -9.66 12.51 -10.11
C THR A 90 -9.05 11.16 -10.38
N ARG A 91 -8.87 10.80 -11.67
CA ARG A 91 -8.41 9.47 -12.08
C ARG A 91 -6.92 9.34 -12.18
N PHE A 92 -6.22 10.44 -12.46
CA PHE A 92 -4.77 10.46 -12.62
C PHE A 92 -4.13 11.22 -11.47
N SER A 93 -3.07 10.66 -10.94
CA SER A 93 -2.25 11.31 -9.93
C SER A 93 -0.79 10.94 -10.15
N TYR A 94 0.09 11.86 -9.79
CA TYR A 94 1.52 11.70 -9.82
C TYR A 94 2.13 12.37 -8.60
N ALA A 95 3.14 11.75 -8.03
CA ALA A 95 3.96 12.34 -6.99
C ALA A 95 5.43 11.97 -7.18
N SER A 96 6.30 12.93 -6.92
CA SER A 96 7.75 12.74 -6.82
C SER A 96 8.15 13.24 -5.45
N VAL A 97 8.68 12.35 -4.62
CA VAL A 97 8.92 12.61 -3.19
C VAL A 97 10.39 12.39 -2.88
N PRO A 98 11.13 13.44 -2.51
CA PRO A 98 12.48 13.33 -1.98
C PRO A 98 12.46 13.06 -0.48
N MET A 99 13.44 12.32 0.01
CA MET A 99 13.77 12.20 1.45
C MET A 99 15.27 11.91 1.55
N ASP A 100 15.97 12.80 2.22
CA ASP A 100 17.43 12.78 2.30
C ASP A 100 18.04 12.59 0.90
N GLU A 101 18.88 11.59 0.71
CA GLU A 101 19.55 11.30 -0.57
C GLU A 101 18.71 10.46 -1.54
N SER A 102 17.45 10.15 -1.21
CA SER A 102 16.59 9.25 -2.00
C SER A 102 15.47 10.01 -2.70
N LEU A 103 15.09 9.54 -3.88
CA LEU A 103 13.94 10.02 -4.63
C LEU A 103 13.08 8.87 -5.12
N ALA A 104 11.80 8.91 -4.81
CA ALA A 104 10.80 7.98 -5.33
C ALA A 104 9.71 8.71 -6.11
N GLU A 105 9.21 8.04 -7.14
CA GLU A 105 8.11 8.54 -7.98
C GLU A 105 7.01 7.51 -8.07
N ALA A 106 5.76 7.97 -8.06
CA ALA A 106 4.61 7.13 -8.35
C ALA A 106 3.64 7.83 -9.29
N SER A 107 3.06 7.06 -10.19
CA SER A 107 1.95 7.48 -11.05
C SER A 107 0.80 6.50 -10.89
N LEU A 108 -0.40 7.03 -10.72
CA LEU A 108 -1.61 6.28 -10.46
C LEU A 108 -2.67 6.62 -11.51
N TYR A 109 -3.32 5.60 -12.05
CA TYR A 109 -4.53 5.73 -12.86
C TYR A 109 -5.63 4.85 -12.27
N LEU A 110 -6.64 5.47 -11.67
CA LEU A 110 -7.79 4.83 -11.04
C LEU A 110 -8.80 4.36 -12.10
N VAL A 111 -8.43 3.35 -12.87
CA VAL A 111 -9.26 2.68 -13.87
C VAL A 111 -9.34 1.20 -13.53
N LYS A 112 -10.47 0.55 -13.81
CA LYS A 112 -10.64 -0.89 -13.54
C LYS A 112 -9.86 -1.75 -14.57
N ARG A 113 -8.55 -1.53 -14.65
CA ARG A 113 -7.59 -2.27 -15.47
C ARG A 113 -6.30 -2.39 -14.68
N PRO A 114 -6.13 -3.48 -13.90
CA PRO A 114 -4.96 -3.64 -13.04
C PRO A 114 -3.70 -3.79 -13.87
N TYR A 115 -2.71 -2.98 -13.57
CA TYR A 115 -1.36 -3.07 -14.11
C TYR A 115 -0.39 -2.47 -13.11
N SER A 116 0.71 -3.14 -12.84
CA SER A 116 1.77 -2.62 -11.99
C SER A 116 3.12 -2.64 -12.68
N LYS A 117 3.85 -1.54 -12.58
CA LYS A 117 5.27 -1.46 -12.90
C LYS A 117 6.00 -0.98 -11.66
N ILE A 118 6.66 -1.89 -10.98
CA ILE A 118 7.38 -1.61 -9.72
C ILE A 118 8.87 -1.76 -9.99
N THR A 119 9.63 -0.69 -9.86
CA THR A 119 11.08 -0.64 -10.09
C THR A 119 11.77 -0.19 -8.82
N LEU A 120 12.32 -1.13 -8.07
CA LEU A 120 13.03 -0.89 -6.82
C LEU A 120 14.53 -0.92 -7.07
N LEU A 121 15.15 0.25 -7.22
CA LEU A 121 16.61 0.39 -7.36
C LEU A 121 17.27 0.41 -5.98
N VAL A 122 17.11 -0.70 -5.23
CA VAL A 122 17.66 -0.88 -3.90
C VAL A 122 18.80 -1.87 -3.94
N LYS A 123 19.83 -1.62 -3.14
CA LYS A 123 21.11 -2.38 -3.17
C LYS A 123 21.00 -3.70 -2.40
N ARG A 124 20.18 -3.74 -1.35
CA ARG A 124 20.07 -4.91 -0.47
C ARG A 124 18.92 -5.82 -0.91
N ASN A 125 19.06 -7.11 -0.64
CA ASN A 125 18.01 -8.10 -0.91
C ASN A 125 16.91 -8.11 0.17
N SER A 126 17.15 -7.49 1.32
CA SER A 126 16.16 -7.34 2.40
C SER A 126 16.36 -6.03 3.14
N VAL A 127 15.28 -5.48 3.69
CA VAL A 127 15.26 -4.27 4.52
C VAL A 127 14.37 -4.51 5.72
N GLU A 128 14.96 -4.28 6.93
CA GLU A 128 14.25 -4.44 8.21
C GLU A 128 13.52 -5.79 8.35
N GLY A 129 14.14 -6.86 7.82
CA GLY A 129 13.61 -8.22 7.87
C GLY A 129 12.68 -8.62 6.72
N ILE A 130 12.19 -7.68 5.91
CA ILE A 130 11.35 -7.99 4.73
C ILE A 130 12.22 -8.10 3.49
N SER A 131 12.00 -9.11 2.66
CA SER A 131 12.72 -9.27 1.40
C SER A 131 12.28 -8.21 0.38
N LYS A 132 13.19 -7.85 -0.54
CA LYS A 132 12.86 -7.00 -1.69
C LYS A 132 11.73 -7.57 -2.53
N GLU A 133 11.72 -8.89 -2.67
CA GLU A 133 10.70 -9.63 -3.41
C GLU A 133 9.32 -9.49 -2.73
N ASP A 134 9.25 -9.62 -1.41
CA ASP A 134 8.00 -9.48 -0.66
C ASP A 134 7.44 -8.05 -0.74
N ILE A 135 8.30 -7.03 -0.71
CA ILE A 135 7.87 -5.65 -0.88
C ILE A 135 7.35 -5.41 -2.30
N GLN A 136 8.03 -5.95 -3.31
CA GLN A 136 7.57 -5.86 -4.69
C GLN A 136 6.23 -6.58 -4.86
N HIS A 137 6.09 -7.75 -4.28
CA HIS A 137 4.88 -8.56 -4.30
C HIS A 137 3.72 -7.86 -3.57
N PHE A 138 4.00 -7.19 -2.44
CA PHE A 138 3.01 -6.35 -1.74
C PHE A 138 2.40 -5.30 -2.67
N PHE A 139 3.22 -4.53 -3.38
CA PHE A 139 2.73 -3.50 -4.30
C PHE A 139 1.97 -4.10 -5.49
N GLN A 140 2.42 -5.24 -6.01
CA GLN A 140 1.73 -5.94 -7.10
C GLN A 140 0.35 -6.42 -6.67
N SER A 141 0.26 -7.10 -5.53
CA SER A 141 -0.99 -7.62 -4.97
C SER A 141 -1.96 -6.50 -4.58
N LEU A 142 -1.46 -5.41 -3.99
CA LEU A 142 -2.24 -4.22 -3.69
C LEU A 142 -2.82 -3.61 -4.97
N THR A 143 -1.99 -3.39 -5.98
CA THR A 143 -2.41 -2.79 -7.26
C THR A 143 -3.44 -3.64 -7.98
N GLN A 144 -3.23 -4.95 -8.03
CA GLN A 144 -4.13 -5.91 -8.65
C GLN A 144 -5.53 -5.85 -8.01
N ASN A 145 -5.58 -5.81 -6.68
CA ASN A 145 -6.83 -5.82 -5.93
C ASN A 145 -7.47 -4.42 -5.80
N LEU A 146 -6.68 -3.36 -5.93
CA LEU A 146 -7.18 -2.01 -6.12
C LEU A 146 -7.82 -1.82 -7.52
N ASN A 147 -7.60 -2.75 -8.46
CA ASN A 147 -8.04 -2.63 -9.85
C ASN A 147 -7.58 -1.32 -10.50
N SER A 148 -6.30 -1.02 -10.43
CA SER A 148 -5.74 0.25 -10.92
C SER A 148 -4.42 0.04 -11.63
N CYS A 149 -4.04 1.02 -12.46
CA CYS A 149 -2.72 1.06 -13.08
C CYS A 149 -1.80 1.90 -12.18
N VAL A 150 -0.70 1.29 -11.72
CA VAL A 150 0.26 1.94 -10.80
C VAL A 150 1.68 1.72 -11.31
N HIS A 151 2.42 2.80 -11.44
CA HIS A 151 3.86 2.80 -11.70
C HIS A 151 4.57 3.38 -10.50
N VAL A 152 5.52 2.66 -9.94
CA VAL A 152 6.34 3.10 -8.81
C VAL A 152 7.81 2.88 -9.15
N THR A 153 8.63 3.89 -8.93
CA THR A 153 10.07 3.83 -9.20
C THR A 153 10.83 4.52 -8.09
N VAL A 154 11.79 3.83 -7.48
CA VAL A 154 12.89 4.48 -6.77
C VAL A 154 13.88 4.93 -7.84
N LYS A 155 14.11 6.23 -7.98
CA LYS A 155 15.02 6.81 -8.99
C LYS A 155 16.47 6.63 -8.59
N TYR A 156 16.76 6.95 -7.33
CA TYR A 156 18.06 6.80 -6.69
C TYR A 156 17.90 6.85 -5.17
N GLY A 157 18.88 6.37 -4.45
CA GLY A 157 18.98 6.40 -3.00
C GLY A 157 20.07 5.45 -2.53
N ASP A 158 20.82 5.86 -1.51
CA ASP A 158 21.88 5.06 -0.91
C ASP A 158 21.44 4.34 0.36
N ASN A 159 20.34 4.80 0.98
CA ASN A 159 19.77 4.22 2.18
C ASN A 159 18.46 3.47 1.83
N ASP A 160 18.52 2.14 1.80
CA ASP A 160 17.39 1.30 1.40
C ASP A 160 16.14 1.48 2.29
N PRO A 161 16.19 1.54 3.65
CA PRO A 161 15.01 1.81 4.49
C PRO A 161 14.31 3.12 4.12
N VAL A 162 15.08 4.18 3.87
CA VAL A 162 14.55 5.48 3.44
C VAL A 162 13.86 5.33 2.09
N SER A 163 14.51 4.71 1.11
CA SER A 163 13.97 4.49 -0.24
C SER A 163 12.64 3.74 -0.23
N TYR A 164 12.44 2.76 0.66
CA TYR A 164 11.18 2.02 0.76
C TYR A 164 10.08 2.80 1.45
N THR A 165 10.39 3.59 2.48
CA THR A 165 9.40 4.44 3.15
C THR A 165 8.78 5.42 2.16
N HIS A 166 9.56 5.92 1.21
CA HIS A 166 9.08 6.80 0.14
C HIS A 166 8.05 6.18 -0.79
N LEU A 167 8.11 4.87 -1.01
CA LEU A 167 7.17 4.20 -1.91
C LEU A 167 5.72 4.30 -1.44
N THR A 168 5.52 4.52 -0.14
CA THR A 168 4.19 4.68 0.43
C THR A 168 3.64 6.11 0.32
N LEU A 169 4.52 7.12 0.17
CA LEU A 169 4.15 8.53 0.10
C LEU A 169 3.55 8.93 -1.26
N PRO A 170 4.12 8.48 -2.42
CA PRO A 170 3.60 8.88 -3.72
C PRO A 170 2.24 8.29 -4.08
N THR A 171 1.78 7.27 -3.38
CA THR A 171 0.49 6.63 -3.66
C THR A 171 -0.70 7.37 -3.05
N THR A 172 -0.49 8.59 -2.57
CA THR A 172 -1.55 9.43 -2.02
C THR A 172 -2.51 9.87 -3.12
N PRO A 173 -3.73 9.35 -3.23
CA PRO A 173 -4.70 9.93 -4.12
C PRO A 173 -5.24 11.21 -3.46
N TYR A 174 -4.80 12.36 -3.91
CA TYR A 174 -5.60 13.58 -3.73
C TYR A 174 -6.91 13.39 -4.49
N VAL A 175 -7.93 13.01 -3.77
CA VAL A 175 -9.27 12.75 -4.33
C VAL A 175 -10.20 13.89 -3.94
#